data_d0a0b9a3d868c13d1975d9b5fb64fa69
#
_entry.id   d0a0b9a3d868c13d1975d9b5fb64fa69
#
_cell.length_a   1.000
_cell.length_b   1.000
_cell.length_c   1.000
_cell.angle_alpha   90.00
_cell.angle_beta   90.00
_cell.angle_gamma   90.00
#
_symmetry.space_group_name_H-M   'P 1'
#
loop_
_entity.id
_entity.type
_entity.pdbx_description
1 polymer ?
#
loop_
_entity_poly.entity_id
_entity_poly.type
_entity_poly.pdbx_seq_one_letter_code
_entity_poly.pdbx_strand_id
1 'polypeptide(L)'
;YKYIHDQTLRLANKGYNKEEIAERVTLPKSLSEKFYNRDYYGTVHHNSRAVYVKYLGFFDGNPANLYPLPPTEQAIRYLDFMGGADAVVDKAQKYYAAGDYRWVAEVLNHVVMAEPEHIPGRALLADTYEQLGYQSESAPWRNFYLCGALELREGLPETSNYAASSGMAAGIPIENIFQVMAVRLMPEQAAAQDLRLLLHFNDLENDYLLQIKNAVLHYFLVKPGIDADAKLSLSSAHFKQMIMGSVSAADLIEQQYLTVDGDLNA
;
A
#
# COMPACT_ATOMS: atom_id res chain seq x y z
N TYR A 1 7.06 -23.61 8.55
CA TYR A 1 7.04 -22.29 9.22
C TYR A 1 7.97 -22.25 10.43
N LYS A 2 7.88 -23.20 11.37
CA LYS A 2 8.71 -23.21 12.59
C LYS A 2 10.21 -23.14 12.28
N TYR A 3 10.71 -23.89 11.30
CA TYR A 3 12.12 -23.85 10.89
C TYR A 3 12.56 -22.44 10.45
N ILE A 4 11.79 -21.79 9.57
CA ILE A 4 12.08 -20.44 9.08
C ILE A 4 12.09 -19.45 10.25
N HIS A 5 11.08 -19.52 11.12
CA HIS A 5 10.97 -18.69 12.30
C HIS A 5 12.21 -18.83 13.21
N ASP A 6 12.54 -20.06 13.60
CA ASP A 6 13.62 -20.30 14.56
C ASP A 6 14.99 -19.94 13.98
N GLN A 7 15.24 -20.24 12.67
CA GLN A 7 16.50 -19.88 12.03
C GLN A 7 16.64 -18.38 11.83
N THR A 8 15.57 -17.68 11.51
CA THR A 8 15.57 -16.22 11.42
C THR A 8 15.97 -15.59 12.75
N LEU A 9 15.31 -15.96 13.85
CA LEU A 9 15.63 -15.41 15.16
C LEU A 9 17.04 -15.81 15.64
N ARG A 10 17.48 -17.04 15.34
CA ARG A 10 18.85 -17.48 15.63
C ARG A 10 19.90 -16.61 14.95
N LEU A 11 19.67 -16.23 13.68
CA LEU A 11 20.58 -15.38 12.93
C LEU A 11 20.49 -13.92 13.38
N ALA A 12 19.29 -13.41 13.65
CA ALA A 12 19.07 -12.08 14.20
C ALA A 12 19.82 -11.90 15.54
N ASN A 13 19.77 -12.89 16.43
CA ASN A 13 20.53 -12.89 17.68
C ASN A 13 22.06 -12.93 17.50
N LYS A 14 22.53 -13.22 16.29
CA LYS A 14 23.95 -13.14 15.90
C LYS A 14 24.31 -11.79 15.26
N GLY A 15 23.38 -10.86 15.16
CA GLY A 15 23.57 -9.53 14.61
C GLY A 15 23.35 -9.40 13.09
N TYR A 16 22.85 -10.44 12.41
CA TYR A 16 22.50 -10.33 10.99
C TYR A 16 21.22 -9.52 10.80
N ASN A 17 21.19 -8.66 9.79
CA ASN A 17 20.01 -7.92 9.39
C ASN A 17 19.04 -8.77 8.53
N LYS A 18 17.87 -8.22 8.20
CA LYS A 18 16.82 -8.97 7.49
C LYS A 18 17.20 -9.41 6.08
N GLU A 19 18.00 -8.63 5.36
CA GLU A 19 18.51 -8.94 4.03
C GLU A 19 19.52 -10.09 4.09
N GLU A 20 20.48 -10.00 4.99
CA GLU A 20 21.50 -11.05 5.18
C GLU A 20 20.88 -12.37 5.66
N ILE A 21 19.88 -12.32 6.52
CA ILE A 21 19.15 -13.49 7.01
C ILE A 21 18.41 -14.17 5.86
N ALA A 22 17.74 -13.39 5.01
CA ALA A 22 16.97 -13.91 3.89
C ALA A 22 17.83 -14.73 2.91
N GLU A 23 19.10 -14.33 2.69
CA GLU A 23 20.06 -15.07 1.86
C GLU A 23 20.63 -16.32 2.57
N ARG A 24 20.58 -16.37 3.91
CA ARG A 24 21.20 -17.46 4.70
C ARG A 24 20.23 -18.56 5.10
N VAL A 25 18.95 -18.26 5.20
CA VAL A 25 17.95 -19.25 5.60
C VAL A 25 17.58 -20.12 4.41
N THR A 26 18.09 -21.34 4.41
CA THR A 26 17.77 -22.37 3.41
C THR A 26 17.10 -23.56 4.08
N LEU A 27 16.10 -24.14 3.43
CA LEU A 27 15.43 -25.32 3.98
C LEU A 27 16.36 -26.54 3.91
N PRO A 28 16.40 -27.38 4.96
CA PRO A 28 17.11 -28.67 4.90
C PRO A 28 16.43 -29.59 3.89
N LYS A 29 17.20 -30.57 3.35
CA LYS A 29 16.70 -31.52 2.33
C LYS A 29 15.38 -32.17 2.69
N SER A 30 15.21 -32.57 3.95
CA SER A 30 13.97 -33.20 4.44
C SER A 30 12.72 -32.33 4.27
N LEU A 31 12.89 -30.99 4.16
CA LEU A 31 11.81 -30.04 3.89
C LEU A 31 11.82 -29.56 2.44
N SER A 32 12.96 -29.24 1.86
CA SER A 32 13.06 -28.67 0.51
C SER A 32 12.66 -29.64 -0.60
N GLU A 33 12.85 -30.96 -0.40
CA GLU A 33 12.44 -31.98 -1.34
C GLU A 33 10.92 -32.25 -1.36
N LYS A 34 10.16 -31.62 -0.44
CA LYS A 34 8.70 -31.79 -0.42
C LYS A 34 8.05 -30.77 -1.34
N PHE A 35 7.25 -31.28 -2.29
CA PHE A 35 6.52 -30.46 -3.26
C PHE A 35 5.76 -29.30 -2.61
N TYR A 36 5.05 -29.55 -1.50
CA TYR A 36 4.24 -28.55 -0.80
C TYR A 36 5.03 -27.52 0.01
N ASN A 37 6.37 -27.64 0.09
CA ASN A 37 7.26 -26.66 0.72
C ASN A 37 8.02 -25.79 -0.28
N ARG A 38 7.79 -25.95 -1.58
CA ARG A 38 8.41 -25.13 -2.61
C ARG A 38 7.84 -23.71 -2.61
N ASP A 39 8.59 -22.79 -3.14
CA ASP A 39 8.30 -21.35 -3.12
C ASP A 39 7.29 -20.92 -4.22
N TYR A 40 6.14 -21.61 -4.34
CA TYR A 40 5.16 -21.32 -5.39
C TYR A 40 4.38 -20.03 -5.17
N TYR A 41 4.20 -19.62 -3.92
CA TYR A 41 3.49 -18.39 -3.53
C TYR A 41 4.35 -17.54 -2.61
N GLY A 42 4.41 -17.86 -1.30
CA GLY A 42 5.39 -17.27 -0.40
C GLY A 42 6.75 -17.90 -0.61
N THR A 43 7.81 -17.16 -0.30
CA THR A 43 9.19 -17.65 -0.43
C THR A 43 9.85 -17.72 0.94
N VAL A 44 10.82 -18.63 1.10
CA VAL A 44 11.65 -18.69 2.32
C VAL A 44 12.31 -17.34 2.57
N HIS A 45 12.78 -16.69 1.50
CA HIS A 45 13.42 -15.37 1.54
C HIS A 45 12.51 -14.29 2.14
N HIS A 46 11.28 -14.10 1.60
CA HIS A 46 10.35 -13.10 2.11
C HIS A 46 9.78 -13.48 3.47
N ASN A 47 9.53 -14.77 3.72
CA ASN A 47 9.04 -15.24 5.01
C ASN A 47 10.05 -14.98 6.13
N SER A 48 11.35 -15.13 5.87
CA SER A 48 12.42 -14.79 6.82
C SER A 48 12.42 -13.29 7.14
N ARG A 49 12.32 -12.43 6.13
CA ARG A 49 12.21 -10.97 6.33
C ARG A 49 10.97 -10.60 7.12
N ALA A 50 9.83 -11.25 6.85
CA ALA A 50 8.59 -11.01 7.59
C ALA A 50 8.71 -11.40 9.07
N VAL A 51 9.36 -12.52 9.38
CA VAL A 51 9.64 -12.91 10.77
C VAL A 51 10.53 -11.87 11.46
N TYR A 52 11.60 -11.42 10.81
CA TYR A 52 12.47 -10.37 11.36
C TYR A 52 11.67 -9.10 11.69
N VAL A 53 10.90 -8.60 10.72
CA VAL A 53 10.09 -7.37 10.89
C VAL A 53 9.07 -7.52 12.00
N LYS A 54 8.45 -8.70 12.15
CA LYS A 54 7.48 -8.96 13.22
C LYS A 54 8.07 -8.77 14.62
N TYR A 55 9.33 -9.17 14.85
CA TYR A 55 9.96 -9.16 16.17
C TYR A 55 10.87 -7.97 16.43
N LEU A 56 11.53 -7.47 15.40
CA LEU A 56 12.55 -6.42 15.50
C LEU A 56 12.18 -5.11 14.79
N GLY A 57 11.09 -5.10 14.04
CA GLY A 57 10.64 -3.94 13.28
C GLY A 57 11.37 -3.77 11.93
N PHE A 58 11.11 -2.64 11.29
CA PHE A 58 11.61 -2.36 9.93
C PHE A 58 13.08 -1.90 9.90
N PHE A 59 13.55 -1.29 10.99
CA PHE A 59 14.88 -0.71 11.08
C PHE A 59 15.95 -1.79 11.22
N ASP A 60 17.00 -1.70 10.42
CA ASP A 60 18.08 -2.69 10.34
C ASP A 60 19.22 -2.48 11.34
N GLY A 61 19.14 -1.43 12.17
CA GLY A 61 20.17 -1.07 13.15
C GLY A 61 21.35 -0.26 12.56
N ASN A 62 21.37 0.00 11.24
CA ASN A 62 22.42 0.80 10.63
C ASN A 62 22.05 2.31 10.71
N PRO A 63 22.84 3.15 11.39
CA PRO A 63 22.55 4.58 11.50
C PRO A 63 22.42 5.30 10.14
N ALA A 64 23.10 4.83 9.10
CA ALA A 64 22.96 5.40 7.74
C ALA A 64 21.54 5.26 7.16
N ASN A 65 20.79 4.25 7.61
CA ASN A 65 19.42 3.98 7.17
C ASN A 65 18.36 4.54 8.14
N LEU A 66 18.79 5.27 9.20
CA LEU A 66 17.85 5.82 10.20
C LEU A 66 16.96 6.92 9.62
N TYR A 67 17.54 7.80 8.80
CA TYR A 67 16.83 8.91 8.17
C TYR A 67 17.28 9.04 6.70
N PRO A 68 16.86 8.09 5.84
CA PRO A 68 17.24 8.11 4.43
C PRO A 68 16.53 9.24 3.69
N LEU A 69 17.13 9.67 2.58
CA LEU A 69 16.47 10.59 1.67
C LEU A 69 15.25 9.92 1.01
N PRO A 70 14.24 10.70 0.59
CA PRO A 70 13.16 10.18 -0.26
C PRO A 70 13.71 9.50 -1.52
N PRO A 71 13.06 8.45 -2.05
CA PRO A 71 13.61 7.62 -3.13
C PRO A 71 14.07 8.41 -4.37
N THR A 72 13.28 9.38 -4.83
CA THR A 72 13.64 10.21 -6.00
C THR A 72 14.86 11.08 -5.74
N GLU A 73 14.91 11.75 -4.58
CA GLU A 73 16.07 12.56 -4.21
C GLU A 73 17.34 11.74 -4.04
N GLN A 74 17.21 10.55 -3.48
CA GLN A 74 18.30 9.59 -3.34
C GLN A 74 18.80 9.16 -4.72
N ALA A 75 17.90 8.81 -5.63
CA ALA A 75 18.22 8.38 -6.98
C ALA A 75 18.99 9.44 -7.77
N ILE A 76 18.56 10.71 -7.72
CA ILE A 76 19.25 11.83 -8.36
C ILE A 76 20.71 11.91 -7.89
N ARG A 77 20.95 11.81 -6.58
CA ARG A 77 22.30 11.86 -6.02
C ARG A 77 23.16 10.65 -6.39
N TYR A 78 22.57 9.46 -6.42
CA TYR A 78 23.27 8.27 -6.89
C TYR A 78 23.66 8.38 -8.36
N LEU A 79 22.81 8.92 -9.23
CA LEU A 79 23.16 9.14 -10.64
C LEU A 79 24.31 10.13 -10.80
N ASP A 80 24.31 11.23 -10.05
CA ASP A 80 25.40 12.19 -10.05
C ASP A 80 26.73 11.50 -9.67
N PHE A 81 26.73 10.73 -8.59
CA PHE A 81 27.90 9.94 -8.15
C PHE A 81 28.36 8.89 -9.17
N MET A 82 27.43 8.29 -9.91
CA MET A 82 27.72 7.22 -10.87
C MET A 82 28.10 7.73 -12.27
N GLY A 83 28.00 9.04 -12.51
CA GLY A 83 28.37 9.68 -13.77
C GLY A 83 27.19 9.90 -14.76
N GLY A 84 25.97 9.90 -14.25
CA GLY A 84 24.75 10.17 -15.02
C GLY A 84 24.08 8.90 -15.55
N ALA A 85 22.83 9.09 -16.06
CA ALA A 85 21.98 7.99 -16.47
C ALA A 85 22.60 7.13 -17.59
N ASP A 86 23.11 7.75 -18.64
CA ASP A 86 23.75 7.03 -19.77
C ASP A 86 24.93 6.17 -19.31
N ALA A 87 25.79 6.72 -18.43
CA ALA A 87 26.94 5.99 -17.92
C ALA A 87 26.52 4.77 -17.06
N VAL A 88 25.42 4.89 -16.32
CA VAL A 88 24.85 3.77 -15.56
C VAL A 88 24.32 2.70 -16.51
N VAL A 89 23.56 3.07 -17.54
CA VAL A 89 23.00 2.14 -18.52
C VAL A 89 24.12 1.39 -19.25
N ASP A 90 25.16 2.08 -19.71
CA ASP A 90 26.31 1.46 -20.38
C ASP A 90 27.04 0.43 -19.52
N LYS A 91 27.18 0.72 -18.23
CA LYS A 91 27.75 -0.23 -17.27
C LYS A 91 26.79 -1.39 -17.00
N ALA A 92 25.49 -1.10 -16.80
CA ALA A 92 24.48 -2.08 -16.51
C ALA A 92 24.32 -3.13 -17.63
N GLN A 93 24.48 -2.76 -18.90
CA GLN A 93 24.46 -3.69 -20.03
C GLN A 93 25.48 -4.82 -19.89
N LYS A 94 26.66 -4.54 -19.35
CA LYS A 94 27.69 -5.56 -19.13
C LYS A 94 27.30 -6.58 -18.06
N TYR A 95 26.67 -6.10 -16.98
CA TYR A 95 26.14 -6.95 -15.91
C TYR A 95 24.90 -7.73 -16.39
N TYR A 96 24.07 -7.12 -17.21
CA TYR A 96 22.93 -7.79 -17.84
C TYR A 96 23.41 -8.97 -18.71
N ALA A 97 24.42 -8.74 -19.56
CA ALA A 97 25.01 -9.79 -20.39
C ALA A 97 25.68 -10.91 -19.56
N ALA A 98 26.14 -10.59 -18.35
CA ALA A 98 26.68 -11.57 -17.42
C ALA A 98 25.61 -12.31 -16.59
N GLY A 99 24.32 -11.92 -16.70
CA GLY A 99 23.22 -12.53 -15.97
C GLY A 99 23.02 -12.01 -14.53
N ASP A 100 23.69 -10.93 -14.15
CA ASP A 100 23.58 -10.32 -12.81
C ASP A 100 22.37 -9.39 -12.73
N TYR A 101 21.19 -9.94 -12.99
CA TYR A 101 19.93 -9.18 -13.13
C TYR A 101 19.51 -8.48 -11.84
N ARG A 102 19.81 -9.03 -10.66
CA ARG A 102 19.46 -8.39 -9.38
C ARG A 102 20.18 -7.05 -9.23
N TRP A 103 21.47 -7.04 -9.53
CA TRP A 103 22.28 -5.82 -9.51
C TRP A 103 21.85 -4.81 -10.58
N VAL A 104 21.58 -5.29 -11.80
CA VAL A 104 21.07 -4.45 -12.88
C VAL A 104 19.76 -3.77 -12.50
N ALA A 105 18.82 -4.52 -11.89
CA ALA A 105 17.56 -3.96 -11.41
C ALA A 105 17.78 -2.87 -10.36
N GLU A 106 18.71 -3.06 -9.44
CA GLU A 106 19.01 -2.11 -8.38
C GLU A 106 19.57 -0.79 -8.94
N VAL A 107 20.57 -0.84 -9.80
CA VAL A 107 21.20 0.37 -10.35
C VAL A 107 20.30 1.11 -11.34
N LEU A 108 19.56 0.39 -12.20
CA LEU A 108 18.63 1.00 -13.16
C LEU A 108 17.38 1.56 -12.49
N ASN A 109 17.00 1.06 -11.33
CA ASN A 109 15.93 1.69 -10.55
C ASN A 109 16.25 3.15 -10.22
N HIS A 110 17.52 3.50 -9.93
CA HIS A 110 17.93 4.88 -9.74
C HIS A 110 17.78 5.71 -11.02
N VAL A 111 18.06 5.13 -12.19
CA VAL A 111 17.85 5.82 -13.48
C VAL A 111 16.39 6.19 -13.67
N VAL A 112 15.50 5.21 -13.54
CA VAL A 112 14.06 5.42 -13.78
C VAL A 112 13.41 6.31 -12.71
N MET A 113 13.87 6.24 -11.46
CA MET A 113 13.35 7.12 -10.39
C MET A 113 13.81 8.57 -10.54
N ALA A 114 15.00 8.83 -11.04
CA ALA A 114 15.53 10.18 -11.23
C ALA A 114 15.11 10.78 -12.58
N GLU A 115 15.09 9.97 -13.62
CA GLU A 115 14.78 10.35 -14.99
C GLU A 115 13.73 9.39 -15.59
N PRO A 116 12.43 9.55 -15.22
CA PRO A 116 11.36 8.63 -15.63
C PRO A 116 11.22 8.47 -17.16
N GLU A 117 11.61 9.49 -17.94
CA GLU A 117 11.52 9.48 -19.40
C GLU A 117 12.78 8.98 -20.10
N HIS A 118 13.77 8.47 -19.36
CA HIS A 118 15.00 7.96 -19.92
C HIS A 118 14.79 6.61 -20.62
N ILE A 119 14.52 6.64 -21.94
CA ILE A 119 14.11 5.47 -22.74
C ILE A 119 15.08 4.28 -22.63
N PRO A 120 16.42 4.44 -22.79
CA PRO A 120 17.33 3.29 -22.69
C PRO A 120 17.32 2.63 -21.31
N GLY A 121 17.23 3.42 -20.25
CA GLY A 121 17.16 2.91 -18.86
C GLY A 121 15.87 2.14 -18.61
N ARG A 122 14.73 2.66 -19.06
CA ARG A 122 13.43 1.98 -18.97
C ARG A 122 13.44 0.66 -19.74
N ALA A 123 13.96 0.65 -20.96
CA ALA A 123 14.00 -0.54 -21.79
C ALA A 123 14.84 -1.64 -21.14
N LEU A 124 16.08 -1.32 -20.73
CA LEU A 124 16.98 -2.31 -20.10
C LEU A 124 16.45 -2.79 -18.75
N LEU A 125 15.78 -1.92 -17.96
CA LEU A 125 15.15 -2.33 -16.70
C LEU A 125 13.96 -3.26 -16.95
N ALA A 126 13.15 -2.98 -17.97
CA ALA A 126 12.04 -3.86 -18.36
C ALA A 126 12.54 -5.24 -18.77
N ASP A 127 13.57 -5.32 -19.61
CA ASP A 127 14.20 -6.58 -20.02
C ASP A 127 14.79 -7.33 -18.79
N THR A 128 15.36 -6.58 -17.86
CA THR A 128 15.89 -7.14 -16.60
C THR A 128 14.78 -7.74 -15.73
N TYR A 129 13.67 -7.04 -15.59
CA TYR A 129 12.52 -7.54 -14.83
C TYR A 129 11.91 -8.78 -15.50
N GLU A 130 11.87 -8.86 -16.83
CA GLU A 130 11.43 -10.09 -17.50
C GLU A 130 12.34 -11.29 -17.15
N GLN A 131 13.67 -11.10 -17.17
CA GLN A 131 14.58 -12.18 -16.80
C GLN A 131 14.38 -12.62 -15.33
N LEU A 132 14.24 -11.69 -14.40
CA LEU A 132 13.94 -11.99 -13.00
C LEU A 132 12.57 -12.66 -12.84
N GLY A 133 11.58 -12.24 -13.60
CA GLY A 133 10.25 -12.84 -13.63
C GLY A 133 10.27 -14.29 -14.11
N TYR A 134 10.94 -14.56 -15.22
CA TYR A 134 11.05 -15.92 -15.77
C TYR A 134 11.85 -16.88 -14.86
N GLN A 135 12.79 -16.35 -14.08
CA GLN A 135 13.56 -17.13 -13.11
C GLN A 135 12.83 -17.36 -11.79
N SER A 136 11.73 -16.65 -11.54
CA SER A 136 10.99 -16.73 -10.28
C SER A 136 10.04 -17.93 -10.26
N GLU A 137 10.21 -18.83 -9.30
CA GLU A 137 9.26 -19.91 -9.03
C GLU A 137 7.98 -19.37 -8.40
N SER A 138 8.09 -18.39 -7.52
CA SER A 138 6.97 -17.74 -6.86
C SER A 138 6.11 -16.95 -7.84
N ALA A 139 4.82 -17.29 -7.93
CA ALA A 139 3.87 -16.58 -8.79
C ALA A 139 3.75 -15.09 -8.42
N PRO A 140 3.67 -14.67 -7.14
CA PRO A 140 3.70 -13.26 -6.76
C PRO A 140 4.97 -12.54 -7.24
N TRP A 141 6.15 -13.12 -7.05
CA TRP A 141 7.40 -12.51 -7.51
C TRP A 141 7.42 -12.34 -9.03
N ARG A 142 7.06 -13.41 -9.74
CA ARG A 142 6.94 -13.39 -11.21
C ARG A 142 6.02 -12.27 -11.66
N ASN A 143 4.83 -12.16 -11.05
CA ASN A 143 3.85 -11.15 -11.42
C ASN A 143 4.37 -9.74 -11.15
N PHE A 144 5.00 -9.47 -10.01
CA PHE A 144 5.59 -8.17 -9.73
C PHE A 144 6.63 -7.77 -10.79
N TYR A 145 7.51 -8.67 -11.15
CA TYR A 145 8.53 -8.38 -12.17
C TYR A 145 7.91 -8.18 -13.56
N LEU A 146 7.01 -9.07 -14.00
CA LEU A 146 6.42 -8.97 -15.33
C LEU A 146 5.46 -7.78 -15.46
N CYS A 147 4.68 -7.45 -14.43
CA CYS A 147 3.88 -6.22 -14.41
C CYS A 147 4.77 -4.98 -14.44
N GLY A 148 5.84 -4.94 -13.64
CA GLY A 148 6.79 -3.83 -13.67
C GLY A 148 7.46 -3.66 -15.04
N ALA A 149 7.79 -4.76 -15.73
CA ALA A 149 8.30 -4.70 -17.11
C ALA A 149 7.27 -4.11 -18.09
N LEU A 150 6.01 -4.51 -17.97
CA LEU A 150 4.91 -3.99 -18.78
C LEU A 150 4.69 -2.49 -18.55
N GLU A 151 4.63 -2.08 -17.28
CA GLU A 151 4.46 -0.67 -16.91
C GLU A 151 5.61 0.23 -17.41
N LEU A 152 6.83 -0.27 -17.41
CA LEU A 152 7.98 0.45 -17.97
C LEU A 152 7.87 0.67 -19.48
N ARG A 153 7.27 -0.26 -20.21
CA ARG A 153 7.11 -0.19 -21.68
C ARG A 153 5.87 0.59 -22.08
N GLU A 154 4.74 0.33 -21.43
CA GLU A 154 3.42 0.80 -21.89
C GLU A 154 2.82 1.90 -21.00
N GLY A 155 3.42 2.15 -19.83
CA GLY A 155 2.87 3.03 -18.80
C GLY A 155 1.85 2.32 -17.91
N LEU A 156 1.28 3.09 -17.00
CA LEU A 156 0.24 2.56 -16.08
C LEU A 156 -1.06 2.35 -16.87
N PRO A 157 -1.74 1.21 -16.68
CA PRO A 157 -3.06 1.01 -17.27
C PRO A 157 -4.03 2.07 -16.73
N GLU A 158 -4.92 2.56 -17.59
CA GLU A 158 -6.04 3.36 -17.11
C GLU A 158 -6.80 2.54 -16.04
N THR A 159 -6.71 2.97 -14.79
CA THR A 159 -7.53 2.38 -13.74
C THR A 159 -8.96 2.76 -14.04
N SER A 160 -9.74 1.84 -14.61
CA SER A 160 -11.18 1.93 -14.47
C SER A 160 -11.44 2.05 -12.97
N ASN A 161 -12.16 3.11 -12.56
CA ASN A 161 -12.70 3.19 -11.22
C ASN A 161 -13.48 1.88 -10.99
N TYR A 162 -12.85 0.90 -10.38
CA TYR A 162 -13.56 -0.18 -9.74
C TYR A 162 -14.32 0.43 -8.57
N ALA A 163 -15.31 1.25 -8.91
CA ALA A 163 -16.37 1.56 -7.99
C ALA A 163 -16.87 0.20 -7.54
N ALA A 164 -16.71 -0.08 -6.26
CA ALA A 164 -17.24 -1.29 -5.67
C ALA A 164 -18.64 -1.46 -6.24
N SER A 165 -18.91 -2.61 -6.87
CA SER A 165 -20.23 -2.84 -7.45
C SER A 165 -21.27 -2.51 -6.37
N SER A 166 -22.39 -1.93 -6.72
CA SER A 166 -23.42 -1.50 -5.77
C SER A 166 -23.82 -2.60 -4.78
N GLY A 167 -23.73 -3.88 -5.22
CA GLY A 167 -23.95 -5.04 -4.37
C GLY A 167 -22.84 -5.29 -3.32
N MET A 168 -21.59 -5.01 -3.66
CA MET A 168 -20.48 -5.16 -2.69
C MET A 168 -20.57 -4.06 -1.61
N ALA A 169 -20.88 -2.84 -2.01
CA ALA A 169 -21.04 -1.71 -1.08
C ALA A 169 -22.19 -1.93 -0.08
N ALA A 170 -23.29 -2.54 -0.52
CA ALA A 170 -24.43 -2.84 0.35
C ALA A 170 -24.04 -3.73 1.54
N GLY A 171 -23.11 -4.68 1.34
CA GLY A 171 -22.65 -5.61 2.38
C GLY A 171 -21.59 -5.06 3.34
N ILE A 172 -21.03 -3.86 3.10
CA ILE A 172 -19.98 -3.29 3.96
C ILE A 172 -20.61 -2.79 5.28
N PRO A 173 -20.11 -3.18 6.47
CA PRO A 173 -20.52 -2.59 7.73
C PRO A 173 -20.34 -1.08 7.75
N ILE A 174 -21.23 -0.35 8.45
CA ILE A 174 -21.20 1.11 8.44
C ILE A 174 -19.93 1.67 9.06
N GLU A 175 -19.39 1.01 10.06
CA GLU A 175 -18.13 1.39 10.71
C GLU A 175 -16.93 1.32 9.74
N ASN A 176 -16.94 0.37 8.81
CA ASN A 176 -15.91 0.30 7.79
C ASN A 176 -16.01 1.47 6.80
N ILE A 177 -17.21 1.98 6.54
CA ILE A 177 -17.39 3.20 5.75
C ILE A 177 -16.76 4.39 6.48
N PHE A 178 -17.01 4.53 7.79
CA PHE A 178 -16.39 5.59 8.59
C PHE A 178 -14.86 5.49 8.62
N GLN A 179 -14.30 4.26 8.68
CA GLN A 179 -12.85 4.06 8.57
C GLN A 179 -12.31 4.54 7.21
N VAL A 180 -13.01 4.23 6.11
CA VAL A 180 -12.65 4.71 4.78
C VAL A 180 -12.73 6.24 4.70
N MET A 181 -13.77 6.85 5.27
CA MET A 181 -13.88 8.31 5.34
C MET A 181 -12.74 8.92 6.14
N ALA A 182 -12.38 8.33 7.27
CA ALA A 182 -11.30 8.82 8.13
C ALA A 182 -9.94 8.84 7.42
N VAL A 183 -9.60 7.79 6.64
CA VAL A 183 -8.33 7.74 5.89
C VAL A 183 -8.33 8.61 4.61
N ARG A 184 -9.50 9.11 4.19
CA ARG A 184 -9.65 10.03 3.06
C ARG A 184 -9.75 11.49 3.47
N LEU A 185 -9.86 11.77 4.77
CA LEU A 185 -9.95 13.15 5.26
C LEU A 185 -8.66 13.90 4.87
N MET A 186 -8.82 15.06 4.27
CA MET A 186 -7.70 15.95 3.93
C MET A 186 -7.37 16.84 5.13
N PRO A 187 -6.24 16.63 5.81
CA PRO A 187 -5.93 17.34 7.04
C PRO A 187 -5.76 18.84 6.83
N GLU A 188 -5.31 19.27 5.65
CA GLU A 188 -5.14 20.69 5.31
C GLU A 188 -6.48 21.45 5.30
N GLN A 189 -7.57 20.77 4.93
CA GLN A 189 -8.93 21.35 4.92
C GLN A 189 -9.63 21.21 6.28
N ALA A 190 -9.28 20.16 7.01
CA ALA A 190 -9.91 19.81 8.27
C ALA A 190 -9.24 20.46 9.51
N ALA A 191 -8.06 21.06 9.37
CA ALA A 191 -7.25 21.52 10.49
C ALA A 191 -7.93 22.59 11.37
N ALA A 192 -8.76 23.44 10.78
CA ALA A 192 -9.50 24.50 11.48
C ALA A 192 -10.91 24.09 11.91
N GLN A 193 -11.30 22.86 11.61
CA GLN A 193 -12.67 22.38 11.88
C GLN A 193 -12.76 21.70 13.26
N ASP A 194 -13.80 22.01 13.99
CA ASP A 194 -14.28 21.25 15.16
C ASP A 194 -15.79 21.03 14.93
N LEU A 195 -16.13 19.93 14.27
CA LEU A 195 -17.50 19.64 13.80
C LEU A 195 -17.99 18.34 14.42
N ARG A 196 -19.23 18.35 14.89
CA ARG A 196 -19.93 17.19 15.47
C ARG A 196 -21.20 16.91 14.68
N LEU A 197 -21.26 15.77 14.01
CA LEU A 197 -22.40 15.35 13.22
C LEU A 197 -23.03 14.09 13.83
N LEU A 198 -24.27 14.14 14.19
CA LEU A 198 -25.02 12.98 14.65
C LEU A 198 -25.71 12.29 13.46
N LEU A 199 -25.37 11.04 13.20
CA LEU A 199 -26.03 10.21 12.20
C LEU A 199 -26.98 9.23 12.89
N HIS A 200 -28.26 9.30 12.55
CA HIS A 200 -29.26 8.33 12.95
C HIS A 200 -29.62 7.42 11.78
N PHE A 201 -29.39 6.13 11.92
CA PHE A 201 -29.76 5.15 10.91
C PHE A 201 -31.07 4.47 11.23
N ASN A 202 -32.13 4.84 10.49
CA ASN A 202 -33.51 4.39 10.73
C ASN A 202 -33.67 2.86 10.59
N ASP A 203 -32.85 2.21 9.80
CA ASP A 203 -32.87 0.76 9.53
C ASP A 203 -32.02 -0.05 10.50
N LEU A 204 -31.09 0.58 11.22
CA LEU A 204 -30.23 -0.05 12.21
C LEU A 204 -30.59 0.29 13.65
N GLU A 205 -31.46 1.30 13.84
CA GLU A 205 -31.81 1.89 15.14
C GLU A 205 -30.59 2.32 15.97
N ASN A 206 -29.52 2.75 15.27
CA ASN A 206 -28.27 3.16 15.86
C ASN A 206 -27.97 4.63 15.58
N ASP A 207 -27.41 5.30 16.59
CA ASP A 207 -26.88 6.64 16.50
C ASP A 207 -25.35 6.63 16.51
N TYR A 208 -24.73 7.32 15.55
CA TYR A 208 -23.30 7.53 15.51
C TYR A 208 -22.96 9.00 15.55
N LEU A 209 -22.07 9.39 16.45
CA LEU A 209 -21.45 10.70 16.44
C LEU A 209 -20.18 10.66 15.59
N LEU A 210 -20.16 11.42 14.49
CA LEU A 210 -18.95 11.71 13.75
C LEU A 210 -18.39 13.04 14.26
N GLN A 211 -17.11 13.08 14.57
CA GLN A 211 -16.46 14.30 15.02
C GLN A 211 -15.17 14.53 14.22
N ILE A 212 -15.07 15.70 13.59
CA ILE A 212 -13.81 16.20 13.06
C ILE A 212 -13.18 17.08 14.12
N LYS A 213 -12.01 16.69 14.61
CA LYS A 213 -11.23 17.46 15.58
C LYS A 213 -9.74 17.21 15.39
N ASN A 214 -8.93 18.28 15.45
CA ASN A 214 -7.48 18.19 15.23
C ASN A 214 -7.12 17.51 13.89
N ALA A 215 -7.90 17.77 12.84
CA ALA A 215 -7.75 17.15 11.52
C ALA A 215 -7.91 15.61 11.51
N VAL A 216 -8.64 15.05 12.48
CA VAL A 216 -8.95 13.62 12.57
C VAL A 216 -10.47 13.44 12.57
N LEU A 217 -10.97 12.48 11.79
CA LEU A 217 -12.35 12.03 11.87
C LEU A 217 -12.46 10.90 12.89
N HIS A 218 -13.16 11.19 13.97
CA HIS A 218 -13.57 10.20 14.97
C HIS A 218 -15.01 9.75 14.72
N TYR A 219 -15.32 8.51 15.11
CA TYR A 219 -16.70 8.02 15.09
C TYR A 219 -16.99 7.18 16.32
N PHE A 220 -18.18 7.35 16.88
CA PHE A 220 -18.60 6.69 18.12
C PHE A 220 -20.05 6.22 17.99
N LEU A 221 -20.33 4.99 18.37
CA LEU A 221 -21.70 4.57 18.64
C LEU A 221 -22.17 5.26 19.92
N VAL A 222 -23.27 5.98 19.87
CA VAL A 222 -23.74 6.81 20.97
C VAL A 222 -25.20 6.51 21.32
N LYS A 223 -25.62 6.93 22.52
CA LYS A 223 -27.04 6.88 22.93
C LYS A 223 -27.74 8.11 22.42
N PRO A 224 -29.07 8.04 22.20
CA PRO A 224 -29.90 9.21 21.85
C PRO A 224 -29.73 10.38 22.82
N GLY A 225 -29.76 11.61 22.30
CA GLY A 225 -29.69 12.82 23.13
C GLY A 225 -28.28 13.42 23.26
N ILE A 226 -27.33 12.95 22.50
CA ILE A 226 -25.99 13.57 22.40
C ILE A 226 -26.12 14.88 21.62
N ASP A 227 -25.48 15.94 22.14
CA ASP A 227 -25.39 17.24 21.49
C ASP A 227 -24.44 17.19 20.28
N ALA A 228 -24.85 17.80 19.16
CA ALA A 228 -24.12 17.85 17.90
C ALA A 228 -24.51 19.13 17.12
N ASP A 229 -23.65 19.60 16.23
CA ASP A 229 -23.88 20.79 15.42
C ASP A 229 -25.01 20.56 14.39
N ALA A 230 -25.10 19.33 13.88
CA ALA A 230 -26.19 18.89 13.02
C ALA A 230 -26.51 17.40 13.24
N LYS A 231 -27.79 17.05 12.93
CA LYS A 231 -28.27 15.67 12.93
C LYS A 231 -28.77 15.28 11.54
N LEU A 232 -28.28 14.17 11.02
CA LEU A 232 -28.78 13.53 9.81
C LEU A 232 -29.52 12.24 10.16
N SER A 233 -30.71 12.05 9.58
CA SER A 233 -31.50 10.83 9.75
C SER A 233 -31.80 10.23 8.37
N LEU A 234 -31.33 9.01 8.12
CA LEU A 234 -31.49 8.30 6.85
C LEU A 234 -31.26 6.79 7.05
N SER A 235 -31.52 5.99 6.02
CA SER A 235 -31.13 4.58 6.06
C SER A 235 -29.63 4.38 5.79
N SER A 236 -29.07 3.30 6.31
CA SER A 236 -27.68 2.93 6.03
C SER A 236 -27.41 2.72 4.53
N ALA A 237 -28.40 2.24 3.79
CA ALA A 237 -28.34 2.06 2.35
C ALA A 237 -28.21 3.41 1.62
N HIS A 238 -29.03 4.41 1.96
CA HIS A 238 -28.94 5.75 1.36
C HIS A 238 -27.64 6.46 1.73
N PHE A 239 -27.17 6.31 2.97
CA PHE A 239 -25.86 6.83 3.37
C PHE A 239 -24.73 6.27 2.51
N LYS A 240 -24.72 4.94 2.30
CA LYS A 240 -23.70 4.29 1.43
C LYS A 240 -23.77 4.79 0.00
N GLN A 241 -24.98 4.92 -0.58
CA GLN A 241 -25.16 5.46 -1.93
C GLN A 241 -24.63 6.91 -2.05
N MET A 242 -24.90 7.74 -1.05
CA MET A 242 -24.42 9.12 -0.99
C MET A 242 -22.90 9.18 -0.92
N ILE A 243 -22.26 8.43 -0.01
CA ILE A 243 -20.79 8.40 0.12
C ILE A 243 -20.09 7.85 -1.12
N MET A 244 -20.75 6.97 -1.87
CA MET A 244 -20.26 6.44 -3.14
C MET A 244 -20.53 7.34 -4.35
N GLY A 245 -21.20 8.46 -4.16
CA GLY A 245 -21.55 9.40 -5.24
C GLY A 245 -22.64 8.89 -6.19
N SER A 246 -23.40 7.86 -5.81
CA SER A 246 -24.51 7.33 -6.62
C SER A 246 -25.78 8.16 -6.52
N VAL A 247 -25.94 8.93 -5.44
CA VAL A 247 -27.03 9.86 -5.19
C VAL A 247 -26.50 11.08 -4.44
N SER A 248 -27.03 12.25 -4.68
CA SER A 248 -26.64 13.46 -3.94
C SER A 248 -27.45 13.61 -2.64
N ALA A 249 -26.89 14.33 -1.68
CA ALA A 249 -27.62 14.70 -0.46
C ALA A 249 -28.88 15.51 -0.79
N ALA A 250 -28.81 16.39 -1.78
CA ALA A 250 -29.96 17.21 -2.23
C ALA A 250 -31.10 16.34 -2.75
N ASP A 251 -30.79 15.34 -3.59
CA ASP A 251 -31.81 14.41 -4.10
C ASP A 251 -32.46 13.61 -2.97
N LEU A 252 -31.69 13.19 -1.96
CA LEU A 252 -32.23 12.46 -0.82
C LEU A 252 -33.10 13.33 0.07
N ILE A 253 -32.79 14.62 0.21
CA ILE A 253 -33.62 15.57 0.94
C ILE A 253 -34.95 15.82 0.17
N GLU A 254 -34.88 16.07 -1.15
CA GLU A 254 -36.07 16.27 -1.99
C GLU A 254 -37.01 15.04 -1.95
N GLN A 255 -36.44 13.85 -1.94
CA GLN A 255 -37.19 12.59 -1.86
C GLN A 255 -37.61 12.20 -0.43
N GLN A 256 -37.28 13.01 0.57
CA GLN A 256 -37.57 12.77 1.99
C GLN A 256 -36.91 11.50 2.58
N TYR A 257 -35.83 11.04 1.97
CA TYR A 257 -35.00 9.92 2.47
C TYR A 257 -33.90 10.39 3.44
N LEU A 258 -33.55 11.67 3.40
CA LEU A 258 -32.62 12.31 4.33
C LEU A 258 -33.31 13.48 5.00
N THR A 259 -33.35 13.49 6.33
CA THR A 259 -33.74 14.67 7.12
C THR A 259 -32.51 15.26 7.80
N VAL A 260 -32.42 16.57 7.81
CA VAL A 260 -31.36 17.35 8.44
C VAL A 260 -31.97 18.26 9.50
N ASP A 261 -31.45 18.19 10.71
CA ASP A 261 -31.81 19.06 11.83
C ASP A 261 -30.51 19.73 12.32
N GLY A 262 -30.46 21.08 12.28
CA GLY A 262 -29.27 21.87 12.57
C GLY A 262 -28.86 22.81 11.43
N ASP A 263 -27.68 23.41 11.52
CA ASP A 263 -27.17 24.32 10.50
C ASP A 263 -26.68 23.55 9.26
N LEU A 264 -27.36 23.77 8.14
CA LEU A 264 -26.98 23.19 6.83
C LEU A 264 -25.67 23.78 6.26
N ASN A 265 -25.13 24.84 6.86
CA ASN A 265 -23.90 25.51 6.42
C ASN A 265 -22.71 25.22 7.36
N ALA A 266 -22.89 24.39 8.38
CA ALA A 266 -21.87 24.02 9.32
C ALA A 266 -20.87 22.96 8.76
#